data_2619478e6e835fe6382887d281c49e3c
#
_entry.id   2619478e6e835fe6382887d281c49e3c
#
_cell.length_a   1.000
_cell.length_b   1.000
_cell.length_c   1.000
_cell.angle_alpha   90.00
_cell.angle_beta   90.00
_cell.angle_gamma   90.00
#
_symmetry.space_group_name_H-M   'P 1'
#
loop_
_entity.id
_entity.type
_entity.pdbx_description
1 polymer ?
#
loop_
_entity_poly.entity_id
_entity_poly.type
_entity_poly.pdbx_seq_one_letter_code
_entity_poly.pdbx_strand_id
1 'polypeptide(L)'
;QVATIACTQAGMTPVSLGPGQSFVLNCQAPFTIATPANFHTHACAGTGANCQNPETYAKLFPKASNHVWVSPADSTSATHTWTAPAANQLSGKTVFSVGCTSTGDPAGICAVDVTVSS
;
A
#
# COMPACT_ATOMS: atom_id res chain seq x y z
N GLN A 1 -3.55 -13.83 9.30
CA GLN A 1 -3.80 -14.17 7.90
C GLN A 1 -3.17 -13.13 7.00
N VAL A 2 -2.41 -13.56 6.00
CA VAL A 2 -1.64 -12.68 5.11
C VAL A 2 -1.99 -13.00 3.65
N ALA A 3 -2.38 -11.96 2.92
CA ALA A 3 -2.57 -12.06 1.47
C ALA A 3 -1.29 -11.64 0.76
N THR A 4 -0.93 -12.32 -0.31
CA THR A 4 0.25 -11.98 -1.11
C THR A 4 -0.17 -11.56 -2.49
N ILE A 5 0.32 -10.40 -2.93
CA ILE A 5 0.01 -9.85 -4.24
C ILE A 5 1.31 -9.68 -5.02
N ALA A 6 1.39 -10.38 -6.15
CA ALA A 6 2.55 -10.27 -7.04
C ALA A 6 2.21 -9.32 -8.18
N CYS A 7 2.98 -8.26 -8.33
CA CYS A 7 2.80 -7.29 -9.41
C CYS A 7 3.60 -7.72 -10.63
N THR A 8 2.95 -8.42 -11.53
CA THR A 8 3.55 -8.90 -12.78
C THR A 8 2.90 -8.29 -14.01
N GLN A 9 1.78 -7.59 -13.84
CA GLN A 9 1.08 -6.92 -14.94
C GLN A 9 0.28 -5.74 -14.40
N ALA A 10 -0.07 -4.82 -15.26
CA ALA A 10 -0.85 -3.65 -14.88
C ALA A 10 -2.27 -4.06 -14.47
N GLY A 11 -2.85 -3.34 -13.54
CA GLY A 11 -4.20 -3.59 -13.07
C GLY A 11 -4.37 -3.17 -11.62
N MET A 12 -5.56 -3.42 -11.07
CA MET A 12 -5.88 -3.10 -9.69
C MET A 12 -6.37 -4.34 -8.97
N THR A 13 -5.88 -4.54 -7.75
CA THR A 13 -6.28 -5.67 -6.91
C THR A 13 -6.84 -5.15 -5.60
N PRO A 14 -8.08 -5.49 -5.23
CA PRO A 14 -8.63 -5.05 -3.95
C PRO A 14 -8.13 -5.94 -2.82
N VAL A 15 -7.85 -5.30 -1.67
CA VAL A 15 -7.46 -5.99 -0.43
C VAL A 15 -8.27 -5.39 0.71
N SER A 16 -8.80 -6.23 1.58
CA SER A 16 -9.52 -5.80 2.77
C SER A 16 -8.74 -6.25 4.00
N LEU A 17 -8.46 -5.30 4.89
CA LEU A 17 -7.72 -5.57 6.13
C LEU A 17 -8.59 -5.22 7.33
N GLY A 18 -8.68 -6.15 8.27
CA GLY A 18 -9.20 -5.88 9.59
C GLY A 18 -8.07 -5.54 10.55
N PRO A 19 -8.37 -5.31 11.84
CA PRO A 19 -7.34 -4.96 12.81
C PRO A 19 -6.25 -6.02 12.89
N GLY A 20 -4.99 -5.58 12.80
CA GLY A 20 -3.83 -6.46 12.90
C GLY A 20 -3.57 -7.36 11.70
N GLN A 21 -4.35 -7.27 10.65
CA GLN A 21 -4.14 -8.06 9.44
C GLN A 21 -3.11 -7.41 8.54
N SER A 22 -2.54 -8.21 7.64
CA SER A 22 -1.45 -7.77 6.77
C SER A 22 -1.66 -8.23 5.34
N PHE A 23 -1.00 -7.55 4.41
CA PHE A 23 -0.80 -8.08 3.06
C PHE A 23 0.63 -7.85 2.62
N VAL A 24 1.08 -8.67 1.67
CA VAL A 24 2.43 -8.59 1.11
C VAL A 24 2.31 -8.16 -0.35
N LEU A 25 3.07 -7.14 -0.72
CA LEU A 25 3.16 -6.68 -2.11
C LEU A 25 4.55 -6.99 -2.63
N ASN A 26 4.60 -7.73 -3.73
CA ASN A 26 5.85 -8.13 -4.37
C ASN A 26 5.93 -7.45 -5.73
N CYS A 27 6.83 -6.47 -5.86
CA CYS A 27 7.08 -5.78 -7.12
C CYS A 27 8.06 -6.59 -7.95
N GLN A 28 7.58 -7.16 -9.05
CA GLN A 28 8.40 -7.98 -9.97
C GLN A 28 8.55 -7.27 -11.31
N ALA A 29 9.67 -7.53 -11.98
CA ALA A 29 9.94 -6.92 -13.28
C ALA A 29 8.78 -7.20 -14.25
N PRO A 30 8.38 -6.21 -15.06
CA PRO A 30 8.94 -4.86 -15.20
C PRO A 30 8.45 -3.85 -14.16
N PHE A 31 7.60 -4.23 -13.19
CA PHE A 31 7.01 -3.33 -12.20
C PHE A 31 7.92 -3.30 -10.96
N THR A 32 9.06 -2.63 -11.08
CA THR A 32 10.08 -2.65 -10.04
C THR A 32 10.12 -1.39 -9.17
N ILE A 33 9.29 -0.39 -9.48
CA ILE A 33 9.29 0.89 -8.77
C ILE A 33 8.03 0.98 -7.92
N ALA A 34 8.21 1.06 -6.60
CA ALA A 34 7.09 1.22 -5.69
C ALA A 34 6.46 2.61 -5.82
N THR A 35 5.15 2.68 -5.70
CA THR A 35 4.40 3.92 -5.75
C THR A 35 3.43 4.01 -4.57
N PRO A 36 3.30 5.15 -3.88
CA PRO A 36 4.08 6.37 -4.10
C PRO A 36 5.56 6.17 -3.72
N ALA A 37 6.42 7.09 -4.12
CA ALA A 37 7.86 6.97 -3.84
C ALA A 37 8.17 6.83 -2.35
N ASN A 38 7.36 7.48 -1.51
CA ASN A 38 7.49 7.40 -0.04
C ASN A 38 6.49 6.40 0.55
N PHE A 39 6.34 5.23 -0.08
CA PHE A 39 5.31 4.26 0.29
C PHE A 39 5.37 3.80 1.75
N HIS A 40 6.52 3.90 2.40
CA HIS A 40 6.68 3.49 3.79
C HIS A 40 6.05 4.49 4.78
N THR A 41 5.83 5.74 4.36
CA THR A 41 5.20 6.77 5.18
C THR A 41 3.94 7.35 4.56
N HIS A 42 3.75 7.17 3.26
CA HIS A 42 2.67 7.78 2.50
C HIS A 42 1.95 6.72 1.66
N ALA A 43 0.68 6.98 1.39
CA ALA A 43 -0.11 6.19 0.44
C ALA A 43 -1.02 7.13 -0.33
N CYS A 44 -1.54 6.65 -1.46
CA CYS A 44 -2.54 7.42 -2.21
C CYS A 44 -3.88 7.31 -1.50
N ALA A 45 -4.48 8.44 -1.14
CA ALA A 45 -5.83 8.44 -0.62
C ALA A 45 -6.79 8.06 -1.75
N GLY A 46 -7.60 7.01 -1.53
CA GLY A 46 -8.50 6.49 -2.55
C GLY A 46 -7.91 5.30 -3.28
N THR A 47 -8.23 5.16 -4.56
CA THR A 47 -7.87 3.99 -5.35
C THR A 47 -6.94 4.33 -6.51
N GLY A 48 -6.33 3.31 -7.11
CA GLY A 48 -5.57 3.43 -8.34
C GLY A 48 -4.08 3.69 -8.19
N ALA A 49 -3.59 3.99 -7.00
CA ALA A 49 -2.16 4.23 -6.72
C ALA A 49 -1.51 5.27 -7.65
N ASN A 50 -2.31 6.18 -8.20
CA ASN A 50 -1.85 7.16 -9.18
C ASN A 50 -2.17 8.57 -8.70
N CYS A 51 -1.72 8.91 -7.50
CA CYS A 51 -1.96 10.22 -6.92
C CYS A 51 -0.74 11.11 -7.07
N GLN A 52 -0.97 12.40 -7.24
CA GLN A 52 0.11 13.37 -7.31
C GLN A 52 0.55 13.82 -5.92
N ASN A 53 -0.36 13.76 -4.95
CA ASN A 53 -0.10 14.21 -3.59
C ASN A 53 -0.43 13.09 -2.60
N PRO A 54 0.51 12.18 -2.35
CA PRO A 54 0.27 11.12 -1.36
C PRO A 54 0.05 11.70 0.04
N GLU A 55 -0.81 11.03 0.80
CA GLU A 55 -1.09 11.41 2.17
C GLU A 55 -0.29 10.53 3.12
N THR A 56 0.11 11.07 4.27
CA THR A 56 0.79 10.27 5.29
C THR A 56 -0.19 9.29 5.92
N TYR A 57 0.31 8.16 6.38
CA TYR A 57 -0.53 7.21 7.13
C TYR A 57 -1.08 7.84 8.40
N ALA A 58 -0.31 8.74 9.04
CA ALA A 58 -0.77 9.46 10.22
C ALA A 58 -2.00 10.31 9.92
N LYS A 59 -2.09 10.87 8.73
CA LYS A 59 -3.24 11.67 8.30
C LYS A 59 -4.42 10.79 7.93
N LEU A 60 -4.18 9.67 7.28
CA LEU A 60 -5.23 8.71 6.92
C LEU A 60 -5.77 8.00 8.16
N PHE A 61 -4.91 7.76 9.14
CA PHE A 61 -5.26 7.03 10.37
C PHE A 61 -4.79 7.84 11.59
N PRO A 62 -5.52 8.89 11.98
CA PRO A 62 -5.07 9.79 13.05
C PRO A 62 -4.85 9.09 14.40
N LYS A 63 -5.58 8.02 14.67
CA LYS A 63 -5.42 7.25 15.91
C LYS A 63 -4.21 6.32 15.88
N ALA A 64 -3.59 6.15 14.73
CA ALA A 64 -2.44 5.27 14.53
C ALA A 64 -1.23 6.04 14.03
N SER A 65 -1.04 7.26 14.51
CA SER A 65 0.02 8.14 13.99
C SER A 65 1.43 7.62 14.24
N ASN A 66 1.61 6.76 15.24
CA ASN A 66 2.92 6.17 15.55
C ASN A 66 3.06 4.73 15.06
N HIS A 67 2.07 4.24 14.33
CA HIS A 67 2.10 2.87 13.84
C HIS A 67 3.03 2.75 12.64
N VAL A 68 3.81 1.68 12.59
CA VAL A 68 4.65 1.36 11.44
C VAL A 68 3.87 0.47 10.50
N TRP A 69 3.54 1.01 9.33
CA TRP A 69 2.68 0.32 8.36
C TRP A 69 3.45 -0.64 7.46
N VAL A 70 4.66 -0.28 7.08
CA VAL A 70 5.39 -0.99 6.02
C VAL A 70 6.70 -1.54 6.56
N SER A 71 6.98 -2.79 6.24
CA SER A 71 8.23 -3.45 6.60
C SER A 71 8.67 -4.36 5.44
N PRO A 72 9.92 -4.30 5.01
CA PRO A 72 10.93 -3.32 5.40
C PRO A 72 10.66 -1.95 4.79
N ALA A 73 11.19 -0.89 5.39
CA ALA A 73 11.03 0.48 4.90
C ALA A 73 12.05 0.84 3.81
N ASP A 74 12.77 -0.10 3.35
CA ASP A 74 13.88 0.02 2.42
C ASP A 74 13.35 -0.05 0.98
N SER A 75 13.69 0.94 0.16
CA SER A 75 13.20 1.02 -1.21
C SER A 75 13.88 0.06 -2.18
N THR A 76 14.91 -0.66 -1.74
CA THR A 76 15.63 -1.62 -2.58
C THR A 76 15.01 -3.01 -2.54
N SER A 77 14.15 -3.30 -1.56
CA SER A 77 13.48 -4.59 -1.47
C SER A 77 12.33 -4.68 -2.47
N ALA A 78 12.17 -5.82 -3.10
CA ALA A 78 11.07 -6.07 -4.02
C ALA A 78 9.77 -6.39 -3.29
N THR A 79 9.85 -6.84 -2.05
CA THR A 79 8.71 -7.31 -1.28
C THR A 79 8.55 -6.48 -0.01
N HIS A 80 7.34 -6.01 0.21
CA HIS A 80 7.00 -5.22 1.40
C HIS A 80 5.70 -5.74 2.00
N THR A 81 5.59 -5.65 3.32
CA THR A 81 4.40 -6.07 4.05
C THR A 81 3.74 -4.86 4.69
N TRP A 82 2.44 -4.68 4.42
CA TRP A 82 1.62 -3.68 5.08
C TRP A 82 0.83 -4.35 6.18
N THR A 83 0.90 -3.80 7.39
CA THR A 83 0.19 -4.33 8.56
C THR A 83 -0.74 -3.27 9.11
N ALA A 84 -2.02 -3.61 9.24
CA ALA A 84 -3.01 -2.71 9.80
C ALA A 84 -2.81 -2.55 11.32
N PRO A 85 -3.15 -1.38 11.89
CA PRO A 85 -3.06 -1.19 13.33
C PRO A 85 -4.11 -1.97 14.09
N ALA A 86 -4.04 -1.92 15.41
CA ALA A 86 -5.02 -2.58 16.29
C ALA A 86 -6.37 -1.89 16.21
N ALA A 87 -7.42 -2.58 16.65
CA ALA A 87 -8.81 -2.07 16.55
C ALA A 87 -8.99 -0.72 17.22
N ASN A 88 -8.33 -0.47 18.35
CA ASN A 88 -8.46 0.80 19.07
C ASN A 88 -7.74 1.96 18.37
N GLN A 89 -6.98 1.67 17.32
CA GLN A 89 -6.29 2.69 16.51
C GLN A 89 -7.00 2.95 15.19
N LEU A 90 -8.11 2.28 14.95
CA LEU A 90 -8.92 2.46 13.74
C LEU A 90 -10.22 3.18 14.07
N SER A 91 -10.66 4.06 13.18
CA SER A 91 -11.89 4.83 13.39
C SER A 91 -12.80 4.71 12.18
N GLY A 92 -13.24 3.47 11.91
CA GLY A 92 -14.13 3.20 10.80
C GLY A 92 -13.37 2.67 9.60
N LYS A 93 -13.86 2.99 8.42
CA LYS A 93 -13.35 2.45 7.16
C LYS A 93 -12.52 3.50 6.44
N THR A 94 -11.33 3.12 6.00
CA THR A 94 -10.46 4.00 5.24
C THR A 94 -9.92 3.24 4.03
N VAL A 95 -9.90 3.90 2.89
CA VAL A 95 -9.38 3.32 1.64
C VAL A 95 -8.14 4.08 1.22
N PHE A 96 -7.10 3.33 0.92
CA PHE A 96 -5.89 3.90 0.33
C PHE A 96 -5.35 2.94 -0.73
N SER A 97 -4.39 3.39 -1.52
CA SER A 97 -3.78 2.54 -2.52
C SER A 97 -2.27 2.71 -2.56
N VAL A 98 -1.60 1.60 -2.85
CA VAL A 98 -0.16 1.54 -3.08
C VAL A 98 0.05 0.59 -4.26
N GLY A 99 1.25 0.53 -4.77
CA GLY A 99 1.49 -0.40 -5.87
C GLY A 99 2.90 -0.33 -6.40
N CYS A 100 3.07 -0.85 -7.62
CA CYS A 100 4.34 -0.85 -8.33
C CYS A 100 4.13 -0.33 -9.73
N THR A 101 5.11 0.42 -10.24
CA THR A 101 5.05 0.94 -11.61
C THR A 101 6.16 0.34 -12.45
N SER A 102 5.95 0.29 -13.75
CA SER A 102 6.95 -0.12 -14.72
C SER A 102 7.64 1.11 -15.30
N THR A 103 8.88 0.91 -15.76
CA THR A 103 9.64 1.95 -16.45
C THR A 103 9.52 1.87 -17.97
N GLY A 104 8.78 0.86 -18.46
CA GLY A 104 8.61 0.67 -19.89
C GLY A 104 7.72 1.71 -20.54
N ASP A 105 7.60 1.65 -21.84
CA ASP A 105 6.74 2.53 -22.62
C ASP A 105 5.74 1.68 -23.40
N PRO A 106 4.42 1.75 -23.08
CA PRO A 106 3.87 2.63 -22.04
C PRO A 106 4.15 2.12 -20.62
N ALA A 107 4.32 3.06 -19.71
CA ALA A 107 4.44 2.73 -18.30
C ALA A 107 3.09 2.25 -17.76
N GLY A 108 3.12 1.22 -16.93
CA GLY A 108 1.92 0.67 -16.32
C GLY A 108 1.97 0.77 -14.81
N ILE A 109 0.82 0.61 -14.17
CA ILE A 109 0.71 0.61 -12.70
C ILE A 109 0.01 -0.67 -12.27
N CYS A 110 0.65 -1.41 -11.37
CA CYS A 110 0.02 -2.50 -10.66
C CYS A 110 -0.40 -1.97 -9.30
N ALA A 111 -1.67 -1.62 -9.15
CA ALA A 111 -2.17 -0.96 -7.95
C ALA A 111 -2.85 -1.95 -7.01
N VAL A 112 -2.74 -1.71 -5.72
CA VAL A 112 -3.46 -2.43 -4.69
C VAL A 112 -4.37 -1.44 -3.98
N ASP A 113 -5.67 -1.65 -4.06
CA ASP A 113 -6.68 -0.83 -3.40
C ASP A 113 -6.98 -1.44 -2.05
N VAL A 114 -6.49 -0.80 -0.98
CA VAL A 114 -6.59 -1.35 0.37
C VAL A 114 -7.74 -0.69 1.11
N THR A 115 -8.64 -1.52 1.63
CA THR A 115 -9.72 -1.06 2.51
C THR A 115 -9.43 -1.57 3.91
N VAL A 116 -9.23 -0.64 4.85
CA VAL A 116 -8.99 -0.97 6.25
C VAL A 116 -10.21 -0.60 7.05
N SER A 117 -10.74 -1.54 7.81
CA SER A 117 -11.93 -1.30 8.63
C SER A 117 -11.74 -1.86 10.03
N SER A 118 -12.32 -1.17 10.98
CA SER A 118 -12.28 -1.60 12.39
C SER A 118 -13.25 -2.73 12.67
#